data_c77cb585b22e3046055501a0ddf5edcd
#
_entry.id   c77cb585b22e3046055501a0ddf5edcd
#
_cell.length_a   1.000
_cell.length_b   1.000
_cell.length_c   1.000
_cell.angle_alpha   90.00
_cell.angle_beta   90.00
_cell.angle_gamma   90.00
#
_symmetry.space_group_name_H-M   'P 1'
#
loop_
_entity.id
_entity.type
_entity.pdbx_description
1 polymer ?
#
loop_
_entity_poly.entity_id
_entity_poly.type
_entity_poly.pdbx_seq_one_letter_code
_entity_poly.pdbx_strand_id
1 'polypeptide(L)'
;VTETNLIQARGSLVWEENGVLHRDVCHLPKLNLWRDLFPPELEQKLLGAEAREKIEMAFPAGSLIPDHDPAKVFKVYSSQFDFSEEDPLIEPKLGLFYRLGCLTGMHGVFRSDLRPFRIIDRDANQYWIDCNPPLAGRDLKLELALETISASQQERGGQCIDLASKLSEGGPGMQASIKGVRTEFESGTPYFRVDEDNDLNFYQKPRMLPHLDTQAQSELEGLYGRLLTKSNRILDLMSSWQSHLPQNLDISKVVGLGMNSEELSLNPRLDQSLVHDLNQKPELPFEDENFDAVICSLSIEYLLQPVKVLQEARRILVPGGLLLITFSNRWFPPK
;
A
#
# COMPACT_ATOMS: atom_id res chain seq x y z
N VAL A 1 -18.14 22.90 -10.33
CA VAL A 1 -18.83 22.16 -9.24
C VAL A 1 -19.86 23.07 -8.58
N THR A 2 -21.04 22.55 -8.33
CA THR A 2 -22.09 23.16 -7.51
C THR A 2 -22.41 22.21 -6.35
N GLU A 3 -23.17 22.70 -5.36
CA GLU A 3 -23.59 21.87 -4.21
C GLU A 3 -24.34 20.58 -4.60
N THR A 4 -24.98 20.57 -5.77
CA THR A 4 -25.79 19.43 -6.24
C THR A 4 -25.03 18.49 -7.18
N ASN A 5 -23.77 18.77 -7.51
CA ASN A 5 -23.00 17.88 -8.39
C ASN A 5 -22.48 16.63 -7.66
N LEU A 6 -22.33 15.57 -8.42
CA LEU A 6 -21.54 14.40 -8.03
C LEU A 6 -20.14 14.52 -8.64
N ILE A 7 -19.14 14.33 -7.82
CA ILE A 7 -17.73 14.46 -8.19
C ILE A 7 -17.07 13.10 -8.10
N GLN A 8 -16.39 12.70 -9.15
CA GLN A 8 -15.41 11.62 -9.12
C GLN A 8 -14.03 12.26 -9.05
N ALA A 9 -13.23 11.84 -8.10
CA ALA A 9 -11.91 12.41 -7.86
C ALA A 9 -10.91 11.35 -7.40
N ARG A 10 -9.64 11.66 -7.56
CA ARG A 10 -8.54 10.97 -6.90
C ARG A 10 -7.96 11.91 -5.85
N GLY A 11 -8.04 11.50 -4.59
CA GLY A 11 -7.48 12.23 -3.46
C GLY A 11 -6.19 11.60 -2.98
N SER A 12 -5.25 12.41 -2.51
CA SER A 12 -4.08 11.93 -1.80
C SER A 12 -3.69 12.83 -0.64
N LEU A 13 -3.19 12.19 0.42
CA LEU A 13 -2.50 12.84 1.52
C LEU A 13 -0.99 12.58 1.39
N VAL A 14 -0.21 13.64 1.54
CA VAL A 14 1.25 13.58 1.48
C VAL A 14 1.81 14.11 2.79
N TRP A 15 2.77 13.39 3.38
CA TRP A 15 3.49 13.81 4.57
C TRP A 15 4.95 13.37 4.51
N GLU A 16 5.78 14.01 5.30
CA GLU A 16 7.19 13.66 5.44
C GLU A 16 7.47 13.10 6.83
N GLU A 17 8.23 12.02 6.88
CA GLU A 17 8.68 11.42 8.13
C GLU A 17 10.10 10.88 7.98
N ASN A 18 11.01 11.33 8.86
CA ASN A 18 12.42 10.92 8.85
C ASN A 18 13.14 11.13 7.49
N GLY A 19 12.79 12.20 6.76
CA GLY A 19 13.34 12.50 5.45
C GLY A 19 12.77 11.63 4.32
N VAL A 20 11.71 10.88 4.59
CA VAL A 20 10.98 10.08 3.60
C VAL A 20 9.63 10.72 3.31
N LEU A 21 9.34 10.90 2.04
CA LEU A 21 8.03 11.38 1.58
C LEU A 21 7.07 10.19 1.46
N HIS A 22 5.97 10.27 2.17
CA HIS A 22 4.89 9.31 2.14
C HIS A 22 3.68 9.87 1.40
N ARG A 23 2.93 9.02 0.72
CA ARG A 23 1.71 9.40 0.02
C ARG A 23 0.65 8.31 0.18
N ASP A 24 -0.51 8.70 0.67
CA ASP A 24 -1.72 7.89 0.68
C ASP A 24 -2.62 8.31 -0.49
N VAL A 25 -3.14 7.38 -1.27
CA VAL A 25 -3.98 7.68 -2.43
C VAL A 25 -5.29 6.91 -2.33
N CYS A 26 -6.40 7.60 -2.56
CA CYS A 26 -7.72 7.00 -2.57
C CYS A 26 -8.51 7.43 -3.81
N HIS A 27 -9.17 6.47 -4.46
CA HIS A 27 -10.18 6.78 -5.48
C HIS A 27 -11.51 7.10 -4.79
N LEU A 28 -12.09 8.22 -5.18
CA LEU A 28 -13.30 8.81 -4.61
C LEU A 28 -14.38 8.84 -5.71
N PRO A 29 -15.12 7.73 -5.91
CA PRO A 29 -16.00 7.57 -7.07
C PRO A 29 -17.25 8.45 -7.00
N LYS A 30 -17.61 8.90 -5.80
CA LYS A 30 -18.86 9.63 -5.60
C LYS A 30 -18.76 10.56 -4.38
N LEU A 31 -18.24 11.76 -4.59
CA LEU A 31 -18.25 12.83 -3.59
C LEU A 31 -19.43 13.76 -3.82
N ASN A 32 -19.95 14.33 -2.75
CA ASN A 32 -21.15 15.12 -2.76
C ASN A 32 -21.10 16.22 -1.69
N LEU A 33 -21.01 17.48 -2.09
CA LEU A 33 -20.82 18.61 -1.17
C LEU A 33 -21.95 18.77 -0.14
N TRP A 34 -23.18 18.41 -0.47
CA TRP A 34 -24.30 18.56 0.48
C TRP A 34 -24.36 17.45 1.55
N ARG A 35 -23.66 16.33 1.33
CA ARG A 35 -23.76 15.15 2.23
C ARG A 35 -22.45 14.86 2.95
N ASP A 36 -21.34 14.96 2.22
CA ASP A 36 -20.05 14.52 2.68
C ASP A 36 -19.33 15.63 3.48
N LEU A 37 -18.43 15.25 4.38
CA LEU A 37 -17.70 16.17 5.21
C LEU A 37 -16.37 16.55 4.53
N PHE A 38 -16.17 17.85 4.38
CA PHE A 38 -14.97 18.44 3.81
C PHE A 38 -14.38 19.47 4.78
N PRO A 39 -13.05 19.69 4.77
CA PRO A 39 -12.48 20.88 5.36
C PRO A 39 -13.09 22.15 4.73
N PRO A 40 -13.47 23.17 5.53
CA PRO A 40 -14.18 24.35 5.00
C PRO A 40 -13.47 25.06 3.85
N GLU A 41 -12.14 25.17 3.93
CA GLU A 41 -11.35 25.80 2.88
C GLU A 41 -11.33 24.98 1.58
N LEU A 42 -11.39 23.65 1.69
CA LEU A 42 -11.49 22.76 0.52
C LEU A 42 -12.86 22.86 -0.12
N GLU A 43 -13.93 22.88 0.68
CA GLU A 43 -15.29 23.05 0.17
C GLU A 43 -15.44 24.32 -0.66
N GLN A 44 -14.89 25.44 -0.17
CA GLN A 44 -14.87 26.70 -0.91
C GLN A 44 -14.13 26.62 -2.24
N LYS A 45 -13.02 25.90 -2.29
CA LYS A 45 -12.25 25.69 -3.54
C LYS A 45 -12.95 24.74 -4.50
N LEU A 46 -13.69 23.76 -3.98
CA LEU A 46 -14.47 22.84 -4.81
C LEU A 46 -15.65 23.54 -5.50
N LEU A 47 -16.27 24.50 -4.82
CA LEU A 47 -17.34 25.31 -5.43
C LEU A 47 -16.77 26.13 -6.60
N GLY A 48 -17.31 25.93 -7.79
CA GLY A 48 -16.84 26.56 -9.03
C GLY A 48 -15.71 25.83 -9.76
N ALA A 49 -15.08 24.82 -9.15
CA ALA A 49 -14.02 24.06 -9.80
C ALA A 49 -14.53 23.27 -11.03
N GLU A 50 -13.63 23.04 -11.99
CA GLU A 50 -13.93 22.34 -13.24
C GLU A 50 -13.40 20.90 -13.25
N ALA A 51 -13.91 20.07 -14.17
CA ALA A 51 -13.39 18.72 -14.37
C ALA A 51 -11.92 18.79 -14.85
N ARG A 52 -11.09 17.85 -14.38
CA ARG A 52 -9.65 17.77 -14.58
C ARG A 52 -8.83 18.82 -13.83
N GLU A 53 -9.44 19.65 -13.02
CA GLU A 53 -8.74 20.55 -12.12
C GLU A 53 -8.04 19.79 -11.00
N LYS A 54 -6.89 20.31 -10.56
CA LYS A 54 -6.15 19.82 -9.38
C LYS A 54 -6.17 20.88 -8.31
N ILE A 55 -6.62 20.50 -7.11
CA ILE A 55 -6.64 21.33 -5.93
C ILE A 55 -5.56 20.82 -4.98
N GLU A 56 -4.67 21.70 -4.57
CA GLU A 56 -3.63 21.41 -3.59
C GLU A 56 -3.76 22.34 -2.39
N MET A 57 -3.61 21.76 -1.19
CA MET A 57 -3.72 22.49 0.07
C MET A 57 -2.76 21.90 1.11
N ALA A 58 -2.09 22.78 1.86
CA ALA A 58 -1.29 22.41 3.01
C ALA A 58 -2.09 22.59 4.30
N PHE A 59 -2.00 21.64 5.19
CA PHE A 59 -2.67 21.63 6.49
C PHE A 59 -1.62 21.40 7.59
N PRO A 60 -1.44 22.36 8.49
CA PRO A 60 -0.63 22.16 9.69
C PRO A 60 -1.19 21.01 10.54
N ALA A 61 -0.34 20.44 11.38
CA ALA A 61 -0.75 19.42 12.37
C ALA A 61 -2.01 19.87 13.13
N GLY A 62 -2.93 18.94 13.33
CA GLY A 62 -4.20 19.18 14.02
C GLY A 62 -5.30 19.85 13.20
N SER A 63 -5.02 20.39 12.00
CA SER A 63 -6.01 21.15 11.23
C SER A 63 -6.88 20.31 10.29
N LEU A 64 -6.32 19.32 9.60
CA LEU A 64 -7.08 18.39 8.76
C LEU A 64 -7.46 17.14 9.54
N ILE A 65 -6.49 16.54 10.19
CA ILE A 65 -6.65 15.38 11.08
C ILE A 65 -6.34 15.88 12.49
N PRO A 66 -7.21 15.63 13.47
CA PRO A 66 -6.99 16.10 14.83
C PRO A 66 -5.65 15.67 15.42
N ASP A 67 -5.13 16.46 16.33
CA ASP A 67 -3.95 16.10 17.13
C ASP A 67 -4.22 14.85 17.96
N HIS A 68 -3.14 14.24 18.43
CA HIS A 68 -3.22 13.09 19.31
C HIS A 68 -3.90 13.46 20.64
N ASP A 69 -4.99 12.77 20.95
CA ASP A 69 -5.75 12.92 22.18
C ASP A 69 -5.47 11.74 23.12
N PRO A 70 -4.78 11.95 24.25
CA PRO A 70 -4.52 10.90 25.24
C PRO A 70 -5.79 10.24 25.79
N ALA A 71 -6.95 10.90 25.75
CA ALA A 71 -8.23 10.33 26.18
C ALA A 71 -8.74 9.23 25.25
N LYS A 72 -8.16 9.12 24.04
CA LYS A 72 -8.44 8.04 23.08
C LYS A 72 -7.49 6.85 23.22
N VAL A 73 -6.66 6.83 24.23
CA VAL A 73 -5.84 5.67 24.59
C VAL A 73 -6.54 4.86 25.67
N PHE A 74 -6.80 3.61 25.39
CA PHE A 74 -7.55 2.73 26.27
C PHE A 74 -6.73 1.51 26.67
N LYS A 75 -7.05 0.97 27.84
CA LYS A 75 -6.54 -0.30 28.32
C LYS A 75 -7.58 -1.39 28.06
N VAL A 76 -7.16 -2.46 27.38
CA VAL A 76 -8.02 -3.61 27.08
C VAL A 76 -7.32 -4.90 27.52
N TYR A 77 -8.08 -5.96 27.74
CA TYR A 77 -7.55 -7.27 28.11
C TYR A 77 -7.41 -8.17 26.88
N SER A 78 -6.47 -9.12 26.91
CA SER A 78 -6.28 -10.10 25.84
C SER A 78 -7.56 -10.86 25.50
N SER A 79 -8.41 -11.13 26.49
CA SER A 79 -9.71 -11.81 26.32
C SER A 79 -10.77 -10.98 25.57
N GLN A 80 -10.51 -9.68 25.34
CA GLN A 80 -11.43 -8.83 24.58
C GLN A 80 -11.18 -8.87 23.07
N PHE A 81 -10.04 -9.43 22.63
CA PHE A 81 -9.78 -9.60 21.20
C PHE A 81 -10.56 -10.79 20.64
N ASP A 82 -11.25 -10.57 19.54
CA ASP A 82 -11.98 -11.58 18.79
C ASP A 82 -11.64 -11.46 17.29
N PHE A 83 -10.72 -12.30 16.84
CA PHE A 83 -10.29 -12.42 15.45
C PHE A 83 -10.91 -13.64 14.75
N SER A 84 -11.95 -14.23 15.32
CA SER A 84 -12.53 -15.48 14.83
C SER A 84 -13.08 -15.42 13.40
N GLU A 85 -13.37 -14.22 12.90
CA GLU A 85 -13.83 -14.02 11.51
C GLU A 85 -12.69 -13.78 10.53
N GLU A 86 -11.53 -13.31 10.99
CA GLU A 86 -10.36 -13.04 10.15
C GLU A 86 -9.47 -14.29 10.06
N ASP A 87 -8.80 -14.59 11.13
CA ASP A 87 -7.94 -15.75 11.29
C ASP A 87 -7.74 -16.00 12.79
N PRO A 88 -8.12 -17.16 13.31
CA PRO A 88 -7.94 -17.50 14.73
C PRO A 88 -6.49 -17.55 15.18
N LEU A 89 -5.52 -17.52 14.24
CA LEU A 89 -4.08 -17.49 14.53
C LEU A 89 -3.53 -16.06 14.65
N ILE A 90 -4.35 -15.03 14.44
CA ILE A 90 -3.88 -13.64 14.60
C ILE A 90 -3.61 -13.37 16.08
N GLU A 91 -2.36 -13.06 16.37
CA GLU A 91 -1.94 -12.51 17.66
C GLU A 91 -1.78 -11.01 17.57
N PRO A 92 -2.34 -10.23 18.54
CA PRO A 92 -2.16 -8.78 18.56
C PRO A 92 -0.69 -8.40 18.72
N LYS A 93 -0.15 -7.60 17.78
CA LYS A 93 1.25 -7.19 17.72
C LYS A 93 1.42 -5.70 17.99
N LEU A 94 2.48 -5.35 18.70
CA LEU A 94 2.84 -3.97 19.02
C LEU A 94 3.07 -3.15 17.74
N GLY A 95 2.53 -1.94 17.68
CA GLY A 95 2.71 -1.01 16.59
C GLY A 95 1.80 -1.24 15.38
N LEU A 96 1.09 -2.37 15.30
CA LEU A 96 0.18 -2.67 14.20
C LEU A 96 -1.23 -2.13 14.46
N PHE A 97 -1.93 -1.83 13.35
CA PHE A 97 -3.33 -1.42 13.37
C PHE A 97 -4.27 -2.61 13.22
N TYR A 98 -5.40 -2.51 13.90
CA TYR A 98 -6.52 -3.44 13.84
C TYR A 98 -7.83 -2.66 13.79
N ARG A 99 -8.92 -3.26 13.32
CA ARG A 99 -10.25 -2.65 13.35
C ARG A 99 -10.87 -2.74 14.75
N LEU A 100 -11.59 -1.73 15.19
CA LEU A 100 -12.28 -1.73 16.49
C LEU A 100 -13.25 -2.89 16.64
N GLY A 101 -13.88 -3.34 15.55
CA GLY A 101 -14.79 -4.48 15.55
C GLY A 101 -14.18 -5.82 16.00
N CYS A 102 -12.83 -5.91 16.09
CA CYS A 102 -12.15 -7.06 16.72
C CYS A 102 -12.15 -7.02 18.25
N LEU A 103 -12.68 -5.96 18.87
CA LEU A 103 -12.75 -5.83 20.32
C LEU A 103 -14.15 -6.06 20.83
N THR A 104 -14.28 -6.91 21.85
CA THR A 104 -15.54 -7.17 22.56
C THR A 104 -15.60 -6.40 23.87
N GLY A 105 -16.83 -6.11 24.34
CA GLY A 105 -17.04 -5.48 25.64
C GLY A 105 -16.68 -3.98 25.72
N MET A 106 -16.39 -3.31 24.62
CA MET A 106 -16.22 -1.86 24.56
C MET A 106 -17.56 -1.16 24.28
N HIS A 107 -17.86 -0.13 25.05
CA HIS A 107 -19.11 0.62 24.86
C HIS A 107 -19.10 1.35 23.51
N GLY A 108 -20.17 1.16 22.72
CA GLY A 108 -20.34 1.82 21.43
C GLY A 108 -19.50 1.22 20.29
N VAL A 109 -18.82 0.11 20.52
CA VAL A 109 -18.08 -0.65 19.50
C VAL A 109 -18.91 -1.86 19.07
N PHE A 110 -19.08 -2.04 17.77
CA PHE A 110 -19.80 -3.15 17.14
C PHE A 110 -18.87 -3.94 16.23
N ARG A 111 -19.16 -5.18 15.96
CA ARG A 111 -18.37 -6.06 15.06
C ARG A 111 -18.11 -5.47 13.67
N SER A 112 -19.05 -4.68 13.17
CA SER A 112 -18.95 -3.99 11.88
C SER A 112 -18.10 -2.71 11.92
N ASP A 113 -17.53 -2.34 13.08
CA ASP A 113 -16.74 -1.12 13.24
C ASP A 113 -15.37 -1.28 12.58
N LEU A 114 -15.15 -0.56 11.47
CA LEU A 114 -13.92 -0.59 10.69
C LEU A 114 -12.90 0.45 11.13
N ARG A 115 -13.24 1.35 12.06
CA ARG A 115 -12.29 2.37 12.54
C ARG A 115 -11.04 1.71 13.08
N PRO A 116 -9.85 2.21 12.72
CA PRO A 116 -8.59 1.62 13.16
C PRO A 116 -8.28 1.95 14.62
N PHE A 117 -7.61 1.04 15.29
CA PHE A 117 -6.83 1.30 16.49
C PHE A 117 -5.44 0.68 16.37
N ARG A 118 -4.48 1.22 17.09
CA ARG A 118 -3.11 0.72 17.13
C ARG A 118 -2.76 0.18 18.51
N ILE A 119 -2.05 -0.92 18.59
CA ILE A 119 -1.48 -1.40 19.85
C ILE A 119 -0.18 -0.64 20.10
N ILE A 120 -0.10 0.07 21.23
CA ILE A 120 1.04 0.94 21.55
C ILE A 120 1.89 0.43 22.70
N ASP A 121 1.34 -0.45 23.54
CA ASP A 121 2.05 -1.10 24.63
C ASP A 121 1.32 -2.38 25.05
N ARG A 122 2.02 -3.30 25.70
CA ARG A 122 1.43 -4.53 26.24
C ARG A 122 2.17 -5.07 27.45
N ASP A 123 1.44 -5.76 28.32
CA ASP A 123 1.98 -6.71 29.30
C ASP A 123 1.29 -8.08 29.15
N ALA A 124 1.50 -9.00 30.09
CA ALA A 124 1.09 -10.41 29.96
C ALA A 124 -0.38 -10.62 29.55
N ASN A 125 -1.33 -9.78 30.02
CA ASN A 125 -2.77 -9.95 29.78
C ASN A 125 -3.46 -8.65 29.36
N GLN A 126 -2.75 -7.57 29.18
CA GLN A 126 -3.30 -6.25 28.95
C GLN A 126 -2.57 -5.58 27.79
N TYR A 127 -3.34 -4.80 27.02
CA TYR A 127 -2.86 -4.02 25.89
C TYR A 127 -3.30 -2.57 26.07
N TRP A 128 -2.43 -1.64 25.69
CA TRP A 128 -2.80 -0.24 25.51
C TRP A 128 -3.05 -0.04 24.01
N ILE A 129 -4.24 0.41 23.69
CA ILE A 129 -4.67 0.68 22.33
C ILE A 129 -4.87 2.17 22.14
N ASP A 130 -4.40 2.67 21.01
CA ASP A 130 -4.55 4.04 20.57
C ASP A 130 -5.59 4.11 19.46
N CYS A 131 -6.73 4.77 19.73
CA CYS A 131 -7.82 4.97 18.79
C CYS A 131 -7.77 6.36 18.11
N ASN A 132 -6.63 7.04 18.17
CA ASN A 132 -6.41 8.26 17.41
C ASN A 132 -6.31 7.95 15.91
N PRO A 133 -6.66 8.91 15.03
CA PRO A 133 -6.45 8.75 13.60
C PRO A 133 -4.98 8.44 13.27
N PRO A 134 -4.69 7.63 12.25
CA PRO A 134 -3.33 7.19 11.93
C PRO A 134 -2.31 8.31 11.70
N LEU A 135 -2.75 9.43 11.14
CA LEU A 135 -1.91 10.59 10.83
C LEU A 135 -2.06 11.75 11.83
N ALA A 136 -2.59 11.48 13.03
CA ALA A 136 -2.74 12.50 14.07
C ALA A 136 -1.43 13.24 14.37
N GLY A 137 -1.51 14.57 14.49
CA GLY A 137 -0.37 15.43 14.83
C GLY A 137 0.67 15.61 13.72
N ARG A 138 0.32 15.36 12.43
CA ARG A 138 1.23 15.53 11.30
C ARG A 138 0.82 16.69 10.41
N ASP A 139 1.82 17.39 9.87
CA ASP A 139 1.63 18.31 8.76
C ASP A 139 1.28 17.51 7.51
N LEU A 140 0.21 17.89 6.82
CA LEU A 140 -0.32 17.15 5.68
C LEU A 140 -0.48 18.07 4.47
N LYS A 141 -0.18 17.55 3.29
CA LYS A 141 -0.58 18.15 2.02
C LYS A 141 -1.69 17.30 1.41
N LEU A 142 -2.84 17.91 1.17
CA LEU A 142 -3.95 17.31 0.45
C LEU A 142 -3.81 17.66 -1.03
N GLU A 143 -3.91 16.66 -1.90
CA GLU A 143 -4.01 16.82 -3.34
C GLU A 143 -5.30 16.15 -3.81
N LEU A 144 -6.17 16.88 -4.50
CA LEU A 144 -7.42 16.37 -5.04
C LEU A 144 -7.47 16.65 -6.54
N ALA A 145 -7.45 15.59 -7.35
CA ALA A 145 -7.61 15.66 -8.79
C ALA A 145 -9.06 15.33 -9.16
N LEU A 146 -9.79 16.29 -9.71
CA LEU A 146 -11.16 16.11 -10.16
C LEU A 146 -11.15 15.38 -11.50
N GLU A 147 -11.79 14.22 -11.59
CA GLU A 147 -11.84 13.40 -12.80
C GLU A 147 -13.08 13.73 -13.61
N THR A 148 -14.25 13.60 -13.02
CA THR A 148 -15.53 13.91 -13.65
C THR A 148 -16.46 14.66 -12.72
N ILE A 149 -17.31 15.51 -13.29
CA ILE A 149 -18.37 16.22 -12.59
C ILE A 149 -19.66 15.93 -13.33
N SER A 150 -20.66 15.41 -12.62
CA SER A 150 -21.97 15.08 -13.19
C SER A 150 -23.11 15.71 -12.39
N ALA A 151 -24.24 15.93 -13.03
CA ALA A 151 -25.42 16.39 -12.33
C ALA A 151 -25.93 15.30 -11.38
N SER A 152 -26.39 15.68 -10.20
CA SER A 152 -27.03 14.76 -9.26
C SER A 152 -28.32 14.22 -9.87
N GLN A 153 -28.48 12.91 -9.87
CA GLN A 153 -29.74 12.25 -10.29
C GLN A 153 -30.72 12.11 -9.11
N GLN A 154 -30.94 13.16 -8.33
CA GLN A 154 -31.89 13.20 -7.20
C GLN A 154 -31.70 12.09 -6.14
N GLU A 155 -30.57 11.39 -6.12
CA GLU A 155 -30.28 10.42 -5.07
C GLU A 155 -30.05 11.13 -3.72
N ARG A 156 -31.03 11.02 -2.84
CA ARG A 156 -30.97 11.55 -1.47
C ARG A 156 -30.54 10.51 -0.46
N GLY A 157 -29.76 9.54 -0.84
CA GLY A 157 -29.31 8.46 0.05
C GLY A 157 -27.81 8.24 -0.01
N GLY A 158 -27.32 7.32 0.79
CA GLY A 158 -25.93 6.90 0.82
C GLY A 158 -25.23 7.23 2.13
N GLN A 159 -24.04 6.65 2.30
CA GLN A 159 -23.19 6.88 3.46
C GLN A 159 -22.51 8.25 3.32
N CYS A 160 -22.51 9.04 4.38
CA CYS A 160 -21.70 10.25 4.49
C CYS A 160 -20.23 9.85 4.50
N ILE A 161 -19.42 10.49 3.66
CA ILE A 161 -17.97 10.30 3.60
C ILE A 161 -17.34 11.47 4.36
N ASP A 162 -16.54 11.16 5.38
CA ASP A 162 -15.54 12.08 5.91
C ASP A 162 -14.28 11.94 5.06
N LEU A 163 -13.93 13.00 4.33
CA LEU A 163 -12.84 12.94 3.35
C LEU A 163 -11.49 12.68 4.03
N ALA A 164 -11.23 13.30 5.17
CA ALA A 164 -9.96 13.14 5.88
C ALA A 164 -9.78 11.70 6.38
N SER A 165 -10.80 11.12 7.02
CA SER A 165 -10.81 9.72 7.44
C SER A 165 -10.67 8.79 6.24
N LYS A 166 -11.41 9.03 5.16
CA LYS A 166 -11.37 8.21 3.96
C LYS A 166 -9.98 8.14 3.31
N LEU A 167 -9.23 9.24 3.37
CA LEU A 167 -7.88 9.34 2.81
C LEU A 167 -6.79 8.77 3.73
N SER A 168 -7.02 8.63 5.03
CA SER A 168 -5.99 8.26 6.01
C SER A 168 -6.13 6.85 6.60
N GLU A 169 -7.30 6.22 6.46
CA GLU A 169 -7.64 4.99 7.19
C GLU A 169 -7.57 3.71 6.34
N GLY A 170 -6.94 3.73 5.20
CA GLY A 170 -6.95 2.58 4.29
C GLY A 170 -5.65 2.32 3.50
N GLY A 171 -4.61 3.10 3.75
CA GLY A 171 -3.38 3.03 2.98
C GLY A 171 -2.10 3.20 3.82
N PRO A 172 -1.03 3.78 3.27
CA PRO A 172 0.25 4.00 3.95
C PRO A 172 0.16 4.78 5.27
N GLY A 173 -0.87 5.63 5.47
CA GLY A 173 -1.15 6.28 6.75
C GLY A 173 -1.29 5.29 7.90
N MET A 174 -1.83 4.12 7.64
CA MET A 174 -1.93 3.01 8.57
C MET A 174 -0.57 2.43 9.00
N GLN A 175 0.51 2.80 8.34
CA GLN A 175 1.88 2.40 8.68
C GLN A 175 2.70 3.56 9.23
N ALA A 176 2.10 4.74 9.40
CA ALA A 176 2.79 5.88 10.01
C ALA A 176 3.33 5.50 11.40
N SER A 177 4.60 5.80 11.67
CA SER A 177 5.22 5.43 12.93
C SER A 177 4.65 6.25 14.09
N ILE A 178 4.76 5.75 15.31
CA ILE A 178 4.48 6.50 16.53
C ILE A 178 5.76 6.59 17.35
N LYS A 179 6.07 7.78 17.86
CA LYS A 179 7.30 8.01 18.59
C LYS A 179 7.38 7.10 19.83
N GLY A 180 8.46 6.33 19.92
CA GLY A 180 8.71 5.45 21.05
C GLY A 180 8.05 4.07 20.97
N VAL A 181 7.25 3.80 19.95
CA VAL A 181 6.61 2.49 19.74
C VAL A 181 7.29 1.80 18.57
N ARG A 182 7.89 0.65 18.82
CA ARG A 182 8.45 -0.22 17.77
C ARG A 182 7.34 -1.08 17.16
N THR A 183 7.28 -1.14 15.85
CA THR A 183 6.35 -2.05 15.17
C THR A 183 6.93 -3.46 15.09
N GLU A 184 6.16 -4.45 15.55
CA GLU A 184 6.56 -5.86 15.57
C GLU A 184 6.24 -6.56 14.24
N PHE A 185 6.99 -6.25 13.19
CA PHE A 185 6.82 -6.90 11.89
C PHE A 185 7.32 -8.34 11.87
N GLU A 186 8.37 -8.65 12.63
CA GLU A 186 9.09 -9.94 12.57
C GLU A 186 8.85 -10.84 13.80
N SER A 187 7.89 -10.49 14.66
CA SER A 187 7.56 -11.34 15.81
C SER A 187 6.71 -12.55 15.40
N GLY A 188 6.89 -13.67 16.08
CA GLY A 188 6.22 -14.92 15.77
C GLY A 188 6.80 -15.61 14.52
N THR A 189 5.97 -16.04 13.60
CA THR A 189 6.34 -16.72 12.34
C THR A 189 5.88 -15.91 11.13
N PRO A 190 6.41 -14.69 10.89
CA PRO A 190 5.89 -13.76 9.88
C PRO A 190 6.03 -14.29 8.45
N TYR A 191 6.92 -15.26 8.24
CA TYR A 191 7.19 -15.86 6.93
C TYR A 191 6.70 -17.32 6.84
N PHE A 192 5.80 -17.73 7.75
CA PHE A 192 5.17 -19.04 7.69
C PHE A 192 4.34 -19.18 6.40
N ARG A 193 4.47 -20.34 5.76
CA ARG A 193 3.70 -20.69 4.56
C ARG A 193 2.84 -21.92 4.84
N VAL A 194 1.70 -22.00 4.18
CA VAL A 194 0.80 -23.17 4.26
C VAL A 194 1.47 -24.42 3.68
N ASP A 195 2.29 -24.24 2.63
CA ASP A 195 3.08 -25.29 2.00
C ASP A 195 4.57 -24.95 2.13
N GLU A 196 5.29 -25.69 2.96
CA GLU A 196 6.73 -25.56 3.21
C GLU A 196 7.60 -26.44 2.28
N ASP A 197 7.01 -27.12 1.30
CA ASP A 197 7.75 -27.91 0.32
C ASP A 197 8.67 -27.01 -0.53
N ASN A 198 9.62 -27.64 -1.22
CA ASN A 198 10.58 -26.93 -2.07
C ASN A 198 9.89 -26.11 -3.16
N ASP A 199 10.23 -24.84 -3.28
CA ASP A 199 9.67 -23.90 -4.26
C ASP A 199 9.85 -24.36 -5.70
N LEU A 200 10.94 -25.05 -6.01
CA LEU A 200 11.16 -25.64 -7.34
C LEU A 200 10.04 -26.57 -7.78
N ASN A 201 9.46 -27.35 -6.85
CA ASN A 201 8.35 -28.25 -7.17
C ASN A 201 7.08 -27.47 -7.52
N PHE A 202 6.80 -26.39 -6.77
CA PHE A 202 5.63 -25.57 -6.98
C PHE A 202 5.71 -24.74 -8.27
N TYR A 203 6.88 -24.16 -8.57
CA TYR A 203 7.11 -23.33 -9.76
C TYR A 203 7.53 -24.13 -10.99
N GLN A 204 7.66 -25.45 -10.92
CA GLN A 204 8.00 -26.30 -12.07
C GLN A 204 6.95 -26.19 -13.20
N LYS A 205 5.67 -26.11 -12.85
CA LYS A 205 4.59 -25.97 -13.79
C LYS A 205 4.36 -24.50 -14.18
N PRO A 206 4.54 -24.10 -15.44
CA PRO A 206 4.35 -22.72 -15.87
C PRO A 206 2.88 -22.27 -15.69
N ARG A 207 2.69 -21.01 -15.33
CA ARG A 207 1.39 -20.40 -15.08
C ARG A 207 1.25 -19.12 -15.89
N MET A 208 0.74 -19.24 -17.12
CA MET A 208 0.50 -18.11 -18.03
C MET A 208 -0.83 -17.42 -17.74
N LEU A 209 -1.05 -17.04 -16.48
CA LEU A 209 -2.28 -16.37 -16.05
C LEU A 209 -1.98 -14.91 -15.69
N PRO A 210 -2.78 -13.95 -16.17
CA PRO A 210 -2.64 -12.57 -15.72
C PRO A 210 -3.06 -12.45 -14.26
N HIS A 211 -2.18 -11.90 -13.43
CA HIS A 211 -2.47 -11.66 -12.00
C HIS A 211 -3.23 -10.35 -11.77
N LEU A 212 -3.23 -9.46 -12.76
CA LEU A 212 -3.92 -8.17 -12.75
C LEU A 212 -5.05 -8.15 -13.77
N ASP A 213 -6.11 -7.42 -13.44
CA ASP A 213 -7.09 -7.01 -14.44
C ASP A 213 -6.48 -5.96 -15.40
N THR A 214 -7.17 -5.71 -16.51
CA THR A 214 -6.68 -4.82 -17.58
C THR A 214 -6.44 -3.39 -17.09
N GLN A 215 -7.26 -2.90 -16.14
CA GLN A 215 -7.11 -1.55 -15.61
C GLN A 215 -5.85 -1.46 -14.73
N ALA A 216 -5.69 -2.39 -13.80
CA ALA A 216 -4.52 -2.44 -12.93
C ALA A 216 -3.22 -2.63 -13.72
N GLN A 217 -3.25 -3.45 -14.79
CA GLN A 217 -2.12 -3.61 -15.71
C GLN A 217 -1.76 -2.28 -16.38
N SER A 218 -2.74 -1.56 -16.92
CA SER A 218 -2.52 -0.25 -17.57
C SER A 218 -1.97 0.80 -16.61
N GLU A 219 -2.46 0.83 -15.37
CA GLU A 219 -1.96 1.74 -14.33
C GLU A 219 -0.50 1.42 -13.97
N LEU A 220 -0.15 0.15 -13.86
CA LEU A 220 1.19 -0.31 -13.57
C LEU A 220 2.17 0.02 -14.71
N GLU A 221 1.79 -0.26 -15.96
CA GLU A 221 2.55 0.14 -17.15
C GLU A 221 2.75 1.65 -17.20
N GLY A 222 1.70 2.43 -16.92
CA GLY A 222 1.78 3.88 -16.85
C GLY A 222 2.71 4.38 -15.73
N LEU A 223 2.73 3.71 -14.58
CA LEU A 223 3.65 4.01 -13.48
C LEU A 223 5.10 3.78 -13.91
N TYR A 224 5.40 2.60 -14.46
CA TYR A 224 6.74 2.28 -14.94
C TYR A 224 7.19 3.21 -16.07
N GLY A 225 6.31 3.55 -17.00
CA GLY A 225 6.59 4.51 -18.05
C GLY A 225 6.98 5.89 -17.55
N ARG A 226 6.43 6.34 -16.42
CA ARG A 226 6.79 7.63 -15.80
C ARG A 226 8.10 7.58 -15.02
N LEU A 227 8.39 6.48 -14.34
CA LEU A 227 9.51 6.39 -13.41
C LEU A 227 10.80 5.90 -14.06
N LEU A 228 10.71 5.06 -15.09
CA LEU A 228 11.87 4.39 -15.70
C LEU A 228 12.43 5.09 -16.95
N THR A 229 12.04 6.32 -17.23
CA THR A 229 12.43 7.08 -18.43
C THR A 229 13.95 7.28 -18.60
N LYS A 230 14.71 7.12 -17.54
CA LYS A 230 16.18 7.28 -17.53
C LYS A 230 16.92 5.97 -17.25
N SER A 231 16.21 4.85 -17.20
CA SER A 231 16.78 3.57 -16.83
C SER A 231 17.16 2.80 -18.07
N ASN A 232 18.45 2.52 -18.24
CA ASN A 232 18.99 1.79 -19.39
C ASN A 232 19.09 0.28 -19.12
N ARG A 233 19.36 -0.12 -17.87
CA ARG A 233 19.52 -1.53 -17.48
C ARG A 233 18.59 -1.81 -16.32
N ILE A 234 17.65 -2.71 -16.56
CA ILE A 234 16.60 -3.06 -15.58
C ILE A 234 16.71 -4.54 -15.20
N LEU A 235 16.68 -4.82 -13.91
CA LEU A 235 16.42 -6.16 -13.39
C LEU A 235 14.92 -6.29 -13.06
N ASP A 236 14.26 -7.23 -13.71
CA ASP A 236 12.92 -7.70 -13.35
C ASP A 236 13.07 -8.87 -12.36
N LEU A 237 12.97 -8.53 -11.08
CA LEU A 237 13.17 -9.43 -9.95
C LEU A 237 11.91 -10.25 -9.68
N MET A 238 12.04 -11.56 -9.53
CA MET A 238 10.94 -12.51 -9.42
C MET A 238 10.04 -12.49 -10.66
N SER A 239 10.67 -12.36 -11.83
CA SER A 239 10.05 -12.24 -13.13
C SER A 239 9.32 -13.52 -13.55
N SER A 240 8.31 -13.34 -14.37
CA SER A 240 7.54 -14.40 -15.01
C SER A 240 7.37 -14.08 -16.51
N TRP A 241 6.28 -14.50 -17.12
CA TRP A 241 5.98 -14.29 -18.55
C TRP A 241 5.58 -12.84 -18.90
N GLN A 242 5.40 -11.95 -17.93
CA GLN A 242 5.08 -10.52 -18.10
C GLN A 242 5.87 -9.65 -17.13
N SER A 243 6.54 -8.62 -17.64
CA SER A 243 7.25 -7.62 -16.82
C SER A 243 6.46 -6.35 -16.57
N HIS A 244 5.26 -6.20 -17.15
CA HIS A 244 4.43 -4.99 -17.12
C HIS A 244 5.16 -3.69 -17.56
N LEU A 245 6.28 -3.82 -18.26
CA LEU A 245 7.01 -2.69 -18.82
C LEU A 245 6.33 -2.21 -20.11
N PRO A 246 6.10 -0.89 -20.28
CA PRO A 246 5.54 -0.34 -21.51
C PRO A 246 6.39 -0.72 -22.73
N GLN A 247 5.73 -1.06 -23.83
CA GLN A 247 6.44 -1.46 -25.05
C GLN A 247 7.23 -0.32 -25.69
N ASN A 248 6.78 0.90 -25.53
CA ASN A 248 7.41 2.12 -26.07
C ASN A 248 8.50 2.71 -25.17
N LEU A 249 8.81 2.07 -24.05
CA LEU A 249 9.90 2.52 -23.18
C LEU A 249 11.23 2.08 -23.78
N ASP A 250 12.10 3.06 -24.06
CA ASP A 250 13.44 2.84 -24.59
C ASP A 250 14.37 2.38 -23.45
N ILE A 251 14.63 1.08 -23.41
CA ILE A 251 15.48 0.42 -22.42
C ILE A 251 16.52 -0.39 -23.17
N SER A 252 17.78 -0.20 -22.84
CA SER A 252 18.87 -0.91 -23.50
C SER A 252 18.94 -2.39 -23.15
N LYS A 253 18.55 -2.76 -21.91
CA LYS A 253 18.62 -4.13 -21.43
C LYS A 253 17.65 -4.41 -20.28
N VAL A 254 16.89 -5.45 -20.42
CA VAL A 254 16.04 -6.02 -19.35
C VAL A 254 16.50 -7.45 -19.04
N VAL A 255 16.87 -7.68 -17.78
CA VAL A 255 17.23 -9.01 -17.30
C VAL A 255 16.11 -9.52 -16.39
N GLY A 256 15.56 -10.68 -16.66
CA GLY A 256 14.58 -11.34 -15.80
C GLY A 256 15.23 -12.36 -14.88
N LEU A 257 14.93 -12.33 -13.61
CA LEU A 257 15.31 -13.37 -12.65
C LEU A 257 14.05 -13.96 -12.04
N GLY A 258 13.81 -15.25 -12.26
CA GLY A 258 12.58 -15.93 -11.83
C GLY A 258 12.78 -17.42 -11.59
N MET A 259 11.70 -18.13 -11.33
CA MET A 259 11.75 -19.55 -10.95
C MET A 259 11.46 -20.51 -12.11
N ASN A 260 10.76 -20.07 -13.17
CA ASN A 260 10.33 -20.94 -14.26
C ASN A 260 10.94 -20.50 -15.60
N SER A 261 11.78 -21.36 -16.20
CA SER A 261 12.49 -21.06 -17.44
C SER A 261 11.56 -20.88 -18.64
N GLU A 262 10.43 -21.59 -18.67
CA GLU A 262 9.45 -21.49 -19.78
C GLU A 262 8.72 -20.14 -19.70
N GLU A 263 8.26 -19.73 -18.52
CA GLU A 263 7.65 -18.40 -18.31
C GLU A 263 8.61 -17.28 -18.72
N LEU A 264 9.85 -17.35 -18.25
CA LEU A 264 10.87 -16.37 -18.59
C LEU A 264 11.15 -16.30 -20.10
N SER A 265 11.19 -17.44 -20.77
CA SER A 265 11.44 -17.51 -22.22
C SER A 265 10.32 -16.90 -23.07
N LEU A 266 9.10 -16.88 -22.53
CA LEU A 266 7.92 -16.31 -23.18
C LEU A 266 7.70 -14.82 -22.88
N ASN A 267 8.51 -14.24 -21.99
CA ASN A 267 8.40 -12.82 -21.66
C ASN A 267 9.04 -11.96 -22.77
N PRO A 268 8.25 -11.22 -23.56
CA PRO A 268 8.75 -10.49 -24.73
C PRO A 268 9.60 -9.27 -24.38
N ARG A 269 9.68 -8.90 -23.09
CA ARG A 269 10.44 -7.73 -22.63
C ARG A 269 11.84 -8.08 -22.14
N LEU A 270 12.16 -9.37 -21.96
CA LEU A 270 13.46 -9.79 -21.46
C LEU A 270 14.47 -9.99 -22.58
N ASP A 271 15.62 -9.35 -22.45
CA ASP A 271 16.81 -9.60 -23.29
C ASP A 271 17.62 -10.80 -22.77
N GLN A 272 17.57 -11.00 -21.46
CA GLN A 272 18.21 -12.13 -20.77
C GLN A 272 17.33 -12.61 -19.62
N SER A 273 17.44 -13.90 -19.30
CA SER A 273 16.74 -14.49 -18.18
C SER A 273 17.65 -15.44 -17.40
N LEU A 274 17.39 -15.54 -16.09
CA LEU A 274 18.10 -16.40 -15.17
C LEU A 274 17.11 -17.09 -14.23
N VAL A 275 17.23 -18.41 -14.14
CA VAL A 275 16.47 -19.18 -13.15
C VAL A 275 17.22 -19.14 -11.83
N HIS A 276 16.58 -18.63 -10.78
CA HIS A 276 17.21 -18.45 -9.48
C HIS A 276 16.14 -18.48 -8.37
N ASP A 277 16.42 -19.26 -7.33
CA ASP A 277 15.56 -19.37 -6.14
C ASP A 277 16.09 -18.45 -5.03
N LEU A 278 15.44 -17.32 -4.84
CA LEU A 278 15.79 -16.33 -3.83
C LEU A 278 15.52 -16.78 -2.39
N ASN A 279 14.66 -17.75 -2.19
CA ASN A 279 14.37 -18.31 -0.87
C ASN A 279 15.45 -19.29 -0.41
N GLN A 280 16.11 -19.97 -1.34
CA GLN A 280 17.29 -20.81 -1.05
C GLN A 280 18.58 -20.00 -1.08
N LYS A 281 18.71 -19.08 -2.02
CA LYS A 281 19.91 -18.28 -2.24
C LYS A 281 19.52 -16.82 -2.47
N PRO A 282 19.46 -16.03 -1.40
CA PRO A 282 19.05 -14.62 -1.49
C PRO A 282 20.07 -13.71 -2.20
N GLU A 283 21.32 -14.18 -2.37
CA GLU A 283 22.37 -13.43 -3.05
C GLU A 283 22.09 -13.35 -4.55
N LEU A 284 22.07 -12.13 -5.08
CA LEU A 284 21.87 -11.89 -6.50
C LEU A 284 23.16 -12.12 -7.28
N PRO A 285 23.13 -12.90 -8.38
CA PRO A 285 24.32 -13.29 -9.15
C PRO A 285 24.74 -12.18 -10.14
N PHE A 286 24.81 -10.95 -9.67
CA PHE A 286 25.22 -9.77 -10.42
C PHE A 286 26.28 -8.98 -9.65
N GLU A 287 27.11 -8.24 -10.39
CA GLU A 287 28.10 -7.34 -9.83
C GLU A 287 27.44 -6.12 -9.16
N ASP A 288 28.19 -5.43 -8.31
CA ASP A 288 27.77 -4.18 -7.69
C ASP A 288 27.50 -3.12 -8.77
N GLU A 289 26.53 -2.24 -8.51
CA GLU A 289 26.20 -1.10 -9.37
C GLU A 289 25.93 -1.47 -10.84
N ASN A 290 25.26 -2.59 -11.06
CA ASN A 290 25.04 -3.18 -12.39
C ASN A 290 23.75 -2.71 -13.06
N PHE A 291 22.76 -2.22 -12.30
CA PHE A 291 21.43 -1.86 -12.79
C PHE A 291 21.04 -0.43 -12.43
N ASP A 292 20.35 0.26 -13.34
CA ASP A 292 19.76 1.58 -13.09
C ASP A 292 18.43 1.44 -12.33
N ALA A 293 17.74 0.33 -12.52
CA ALA A 293 16.51 0.03 -11.80
C ALA A 293 16.34 -1.47 -11.52
N VAL A 294 15.70 -1.77 -10.39
CA VAL A 294 15.19 -3.09 -10.05
C VAL A 294 13.68 -2.95 -9.87
N ILE A 295 12.91 -3.74 -10.60
CA ILE A 295 11.45 -3.83 -10.44
C ILE A 295 11.09 -5.18 -9.82
N CYS A 296 10.11 -5.21 -8.91
CA CYS A 296 9.53 -6.43 -8.37
C CYS A 296 8.02 -6.26 -8.35
N SER A 297 7.34 -6.97 -9.26
CA SER A 297 5.91 -6.81 -9.49
C SER A 297 5.12 -7.95 -8.88
N LEU A 298 4.25 -7.66 -7.89
CA LEU A 298 3.28 -8.60 -7.31
C LEU A 298 3.91 -9.90 -6.78
N SER A 299 5.11 -9.84 -6.24
CA SER A 299 5.86 -11.06 -5.87
C SER A 299 6.63 -10.94 -4.56
N ILE A 300 6.81 -9.74 -4.01
CA ILE A 300 7.63 -9.51 -2.82
C ILE A 300 7.16 -10.33 -1.60
N GLU A 301 5.88 -10.61 -1.51
CA GLU A 301 5.23 -11.37 -0.44
C GLU A 301 5.64 -12.84 -0.37
N TYR A 302 6.25 -13.37 -1.43
CA TYR A 302 6.73 -14.78 -1.46
C TYR A 302 8.15 -14.96 -0.93
N LEU A 303 8.83 -13.87 -0.56
CA LEU A 303 10.19 -13.95 -0.02
C LEU A 303 10.21 -14.38 1.45
N LEU A 304 11.03 -15.38 1.78
CA LEU A 304 11.30 -15.81 3.15
C LEU A 304 12.41 -15.00 3.82
N GLN A 305 13.27 -14.36 3.03
CA GLN A 305 14.39 -13.54 3.50
C GLN A 305 14.38 -12.16 2.82
N PRO A 306 13.25 -11.38 2.89
CA PRO A 306 13.09 -10.16 2.10
C PRO A 306 14.17 -9.13 2.38
N VAL A 307 14.61 -8.98 3.64
CA VAL A 307 15.66 -8.01 4.01
C VAL A 307 16.97 -8.30 3.30
N LYS A 308 17.38 -9.56 3.20
CA LYS A 308 18.60 -9.93 2.49
C LYS A 308 18.50 -9.65 1.00
N VAL A 309 17.37 -10.00 0.38
CA VAL A 309 17.13 -9.75 -1.03
C VAL A 309 17.11 -8.24 -1.32
N LEU A 310 16.51 -7.42 -0.45
CA LEU A 310 16.52 -5.96 -0.59
C LEU A 310 17.91 -5.34 -0.41
N GLN A 311 18.74 -5.91 0.48
CA GLN A 311 20.16 -5.51 0.61
C GLN A 311 20.94 -5.82 -0.66
N GLU A 312 20.72 -6.97 -1.28
CA GLU A 312 21.31 -7.33 -2.57
C GLU A 312 20.79 -6.44 -3.71
N ALA A 313 19.48 -6.14 -3.76
CA ALA A 313 18.94 -5.18 -4.71
C ALA A 313 19.60 -3.81 -4.58
N ARG A 314 19.86 -3.35 -3.35
CA ARG A 314 20.62 -2.12 -3.10
C ARG A 314 22.06 -2.23 -3.60
N ARG A 315 22.75 -3.35 -3.40
CA ARG A 315 24.13 -3.58 -3.81
C ARG A 315 24.31 -3.48 -5.33
N ILE A 316 23.38 -4.09 -6.07
CA ILE A 316 23.46 -4.14 -7.54
C ILE A 316 22.93 -2.88 -8.23
N LEU A 317 22.25 -1.98 -7.51
CA LEU A 317 21.79 -0.70 -8.04
C LEU A 317 22.93 0.32 -8.06
N VAL A 318 23.03 1.07 -9.17
CA VAL A 318 23.93 2.25 -9.23
C VAL A 318 23.51 3.32 -8.22
N PRO A 319 24.40 4.20 -7.77
CA PRO A 319 24.03 5.36 -6.95
C PRO A 319 22.92 6.19 -7.62
N GLY A 320 21.80 6.38 -6.90
CA GLY A 320 20.62 7.05 -7.44
C GLY A 320 19.70 6.17 -8.29
N GLY A 321 20.01 4.88 -8.43
CA GLY A 321 19.16 3.89 -9.08
C GLY A 321 17.84 3.66 -8.33
N LEU A 322 16.84 3.12 -9.02
CA LEU A 322 15.46 2.97 -8.49
C LEU A 322 15.18 1.52 -8.12
N LEU A 323 14.60 1.31 -6.95
CA LEU A 323 13.92 0.06 -6.58
C LEU A 323 12.41 0.30 -6.59
N LEU A 324 11.68 -0.39 -7.45
CA LEU A 324 10.22 -0.30 -7.57
C LEU A 324 9.60 -1.62 -7.15
N ILE A 325 8.89 -1.61 -6.04
CA ILE A 325 8.14 -2.75 -5.54
C ILE A 325 6.66 -2.42 -5.67
N THR A 326 5.93 -3.26 -6.39
CA THR A 326 4.49 -3.12 -6.56
C THR A 326 3.77 -4.36 -6.02
N PHE A 327 2.68 -4.11 -5.34
CA PHE A 327 1.84 -5.16 -4.76
C PHE A 327 0.37 -4.71 -4.80
N SER A 328 -0.53 -5.65 -4.64
CA SER A 328 -1.97 -5.35 -4.55
C SER A 328 -2.48 -5.65 -3.16
N ASN A 329 -3.67 -5.14 -2.84
CA ASN A 329 -4.38 -5.50 -1.61
C ASN A 329 -5.11 -6.86 -1.72
N ARG A 330 -4.97 -7.56 -2.84
CA ARG A 330 -5.39 -8.95 -2.95
C ARG A 330 -4.36 -9.82 -2.24
N TRP A 331 -4.84 -10.60 -1.30
CA TRP A 331 -4.02 -11.61 -0.66
C TRP A 331 -4.09 -12.89 -1.50
N PHE A 332 -2.94 -13.36 -1.95
CA PHE A 332 -2.82 -14.69 -2.53
C PHE A 332 -2.26 -15.60 -1.45
N PRO A 333 -2.88 -16.77 -1.21
CA PRO A 333 -2.30 -17.72 -0.27
C PRO A 333 -0.83 -17.92 -0.64
N PRO A 334 0.09 -17.74 0.29
CA PRO A 334 1.46 -18.14 0.05
C PRO A 334 1.46 -19.63 -0.28
N LYS A 335 2.36 -20.00 -1.15
CA LYS A 335 2.55 -21.37 -1.58
C LYS A 335 2.28 -22.40 -0.48
#